data_6a35be6596aeb8e875fed7892c87dea7
#
_entry.id   6a35be6596aeb8e875fed7892c87dea7
#
_cell.length_a   1.000
_cell.length_b   1.000
_cell.length_c   1.000
_cell.angle_alpha   90.00
_cell.angle_beta   90.00
_cell.angle_gamma   90.00
#
_symmetry.space_group_name_H-M   'P 1'
#
loop_
_entity.id
_entity.type
_entity.pdbx_description
1 polymer ?
#
loop_
_entity_poly.entity_id
_entity_poly.type
_entity_poly.pdbx_seq_one_letter_code
_entity_poly.pdbx_strand_id
1 'polypeptide(L)'
;MCIRDRLSAYFFFSGHNAPGGGFAGGLVAALALTLRYLAGGRREAEETLPVHPGRVMGIGIMFTTAAAVVPMFFGYPPLTSSYAEFTLPLIGEVTVPSALVFDAGVYIIVVGLIMHVLASMGAYLDREEDTRKQRARDRARELQVKNEERRRSLSRGRRARFAQRQAAASGSSISKREERSE
;
A
#
# COMPACT_ATOMS: atom_id res chain seq x y z
N MET A 1 15.76 6.68 -17.12
CA MET A 1 15.41 5.37 -17.71
C MET A 1 16.46 4.36 -17.30
N CYS A 2 16.09 3.39 -16.49
CA CYS A 2 17.05 2.46 -15.89
C CYS A 2 17.40 1.33 -16.86
N ILE A 3 18.63 0.80 -16.74
CA ILE A 3 19.13 -0.36 -17.52
C ILE A 3 18.13 -1.52 -17.45
N ARG A 4 17.42 -1.68 -16.31
CA ARG A 4 16.41 -2.70 -16.07
C ARG A 4 15.18 -2.60 -16.98
N ASP A 5 14.73 -1.37 -17.30
CA ASP A 5 13.58 -1.14 -18.19
C ASP A 5 13.96 -1.53 -19.63
N ARG A 6 15.18 -1.21 -20.03
CA ARG A 6 15.73 -1.63 -21.33
C ARG A 6 15.87 -3.15 -21.42
N LEU A 7 16.31 -3.79 -20.34
CA LEU A 7 16.46 -5.23 -20.27
C LEU A 7 15.10 -5.95 -20.36
N SER A 8 14.07 -5.42 -19.69
CA SER A 8 12.70 -5.94 -19.77
C SER A 8 12.15 -5.83 -21.20
N ALA A 9 12.33 -4.68 -21.86
CA ALA A 9 11.94 -4.48 -23.24
C ALA A 9 12.70 -5.41 -24.19
N TYR A 10 14.00 -5.58 -23.97
CA TYR A 10 14.82 -6.51 -24.74
C TYR A 10 14.30 -7.94 -24.64
N PHE A 11 14.02 -8.46 -23.44
CA PHE A 11 13.47 -9.80 -23.25
C PHE A 11 12.08 -9.96 -23.88
N PHE A 12 11.26 -8.92 -23.84
CA PHE A 12 9.96 -8.94 -24.49
C PHE A 12 10.09 -9.12 -26.00
N PHE A 13 10.92 -8.33 -26.67
CA PHE A 13 11.10 -8.43 -28.13
C PHE A 13 11.94 -9.62 -28.57
N SER A 14 12.85 -10.10 -27.72
CA SER A 14 13.73 -11.23 -28.04
C SER A 14 13.01 -12.58 -27.98
N GLY A 15 11.82 -12.65 -27.42
CA GLY A 15 11.09 -13.90 -27.16
C GLY A 15 10.67 -14.71 -28.37
N HIS A 16 10.83 -14.17 -29.59
CA HIS A 16 10.53 -14.88 -30.85
C HIS A 16 11.72 -15.68 -31.40
N ASN A 17 12.95 -15.30 -31.05
CA ASN A 17 14.17 -15.90 -31.57
C ASN A 17 15.14 -16.39 -30.48
N ALA A 18 14.85 -16.09 -29.21
CA ALA A 18 15.65 -16.46 -28.04
C ALA A 18 14.74 -16.74 -26.85
N PRO A 19 15.22 -17.40 -25.79
CA PRO A 19 14.43 -17.58 -24.57
C PRO A 19 14.06 -16.24 -23.95
N GLY A 20 12.77 -15.89 -23.98
CA GLY A 20 12.23 -14.59 -23.57
C GLY A 20 10.70 -14.60 -23.63
N GLY A 21 10.12 -13.56 -24.18
CA GLY A 21 8.69 -13.38 -24.39
C GLY A 21 8.03 -12.51 -23.32
N GLY A 22 6.72 -12.34 -23.46
CA GLY A 22 5.91 -11.48 -22.57
C GLY A 22 6.02 -11.84 -21.11
N PHE A 23 6.07 -13.13 -20.78
CA PHE A 23 6.20 -13.59 -19.39
C PHE A 23 7.57 -13.25 -18.79
N ALA A 24 8.66 -13.58 -19.48
CA ALA A 24 10.02 -13.32 -18.97
C ALA A 24 10.31 -11.81 -18.88
N GLY A 25 9.91 -11.05 -19.90
CA GLY A 25 9.99 -9.58 -19.88
C GLY A 25 9.15 -8.98 -18.75
N GLY A 26 7.93 -9.48 -18.54
CA GLY A 26 7.04 -9.10 -17.46
C GLY A 26 7.63 -9.36 -16.07
N LEU A 27 8.29 -10.50 -15.86
CA LEU A 27 8.98 -10.82 -14.61
C LEU A 27 10.14 -9.85 -14.32
N VAL A 28 10.93 -9.52 -15.34
CA VAL A 28 12.03 -8.56 -15.18
C VAL A 28 11.51 -7.16 -14.83
N ALA A 29 10.43 -6.72 -15.48
CA ALA A 29 9.75 -5.47 -15.13
C ALA A 29 9.17 -5.50 -13.70
N ALA A 30 8.52 -6.60 -13.34
CA ALA A 30 7.96 -6.83 -12.02
C ALA A 30 9.04 -6.79 -10.92
N LEU A 31 10.20 -7.42 -11.17
CA LEU A 31 11.35 -7.37 -10.27
C LEU A 31 11.89 -5.94 -10.12
N ALA A 32 11.97 -5.19 -11.22
CA ALA A 32 12.40 -3.79 -11.19
C ALA A 32 11.46 -2.92 -10.35
N LEU A 33 10.14 -3.11 -10.46
CA LEU A 33 9.12 -2.44 -9.64
C LEU A 33 9.24 -2.82 -8.17
N THR A 34 9.43 -4.11 -7.88
CA THR A 34 9.61 -4.62 -6.51
C THR A 34 10.84 -4.01 -5.85
N LEU A 35 11.98 -3.97 -6.56
CA LEU A 35 13.19 -3.34 -6.04
C LEU A 35 13.01 -1.84 -5.80
N ARG A 36 12.27 -1.15 -6.66
CA ARG A 36 11.96 0.26 -6.48
C ARG A 36 11.05 0.50 -5.29
N TYR A 37 10.05 -0.37 -5.09
CA TYR A 37 9.20 -0.35 -3.90
C TYR A 37 10.00 -0.57 -2.61
N LEU A 38 10.93 -1.52 -2.60
CA LEU A 38 11.79 -1.79 -1.44
C LEU A 38 12.77 -0.63 -1.14
N ALA A 39 13.26 0.07 -2.16
CA ALA A 39 14.23 1.15 -2.02
C ALA A 39 13.58 2.48 -1.61
N GLY A 40 12.44 2.84 -2.18
CA GLY A 40 11.78 4.14 -2.02
C GLY A 40 10.41 4.10 -1.33
N GLY A 41 9.95 2.91 -0.96
CA GLY A 41 8.65 2.70 -0.35
C GLY A 41 7.49 2.94 -1.32
N ARG A 42 6.28 3.02 -0.74
CA ARG A 42 5.03 3.13 -1.50
C ARG A 42 4.95 4.39 -2.37
N ARG A 43 5.45 5.52 -1.89
CA ARG A 43 5.43 6.80 -2.63
C ARG A 43 6.14 6.71 -3.96
N GLU A 44 7.34 6.16 -3.97
CA GLU A 44 8.15 5.99 -5.19
C GLU A 44 7.48 5.04 -6.20
N ALA A 45 6.81 3.99 -5.71
CA ALA A 45 6.10 3.04 -6.56
C ALA A 45 4.84 3.68 -7.19
N GLU A 46 4.06 4.46 -6.42
CA GLU A 46 2.86 5.16 -6.90
C GLU A 46 3.21 6.27 -7.90
N GLU A 47 4.30 7.00 -7.70
CA GLU A 47 4.77 8.03 -8.64
C GLU A 47 5.24 7.43 -9.98
N THR A 48 5.70 6.19 -9.97
CA THR A 48 6.20 5.53 -11.20
C THR A 48 5.07 5.08 -12.11
N LEU A 49 3.96 4.63 -11.54
CA LEU A 49 2.79 4.15 -12.29
C LEU A 49 1.50 4.64 -11.58
N PRO A 50 1.02 5.83 -11.92
CA PRO A 50 -0.21 6.40 -11.34
C PRO A 50 -1.47 5.72 -11.89
N VAL A 51 -1.44 4.40 -12.09
CA VAL A 51 -2.53 3.62 -12.67
C VAL A 51 -3.02 2.58 -11.66
N HIS A 52 -4.32 2.44 -11.54
CA HIS A 52 -4.91 1.40 -10.69
C HIS A 52 -4.49 0.01 -11.18
N PRO A 53 -3.88 -0.83 -10.32
CA PRO A 53 -3.37 -2.16 -10.69
C PRO A 53 -4.45 -3.05 -11.34
N GLY A 54 -5.68 -2.98 -10.85
CA GLY A 54 -6.81 -3.73 -11.40
C GLY A 54 -7.15 -3.35 -12.85
N ARG A 55 -6.98 -2.07 -13.24
CA ARG A 55 -7.19 -1.65 -14.63
C ARG A 55 -6.10 -2.20 -15.56
N VAL A 56 -4.86 -2.20 -15.08
CA VAL A 56 -3.72 -2.77 -15.83
C VAL A 56 -3.96 -4.25 -16.11
N MET A 57 -4.34 -5.02 -15.09
CA MET A 57 -4.69 -6.43 -15.25
C MET A 57 -5.86 -6.62 -16.20
N GLY A 58 -6.93 -5.83 -16.07
CA GLY A 58 -8.09 -5.90 -16.95
C GLY A 58 -7.75 -5.65 -18.43
N ILE A 59 -6.90 -4.67 -18.70
CA ILE A 59 -6.39 -4.38 -20.05
C ILE A 59 -5.58 -5.58 -20.57
N GLY A 60 -4.69 -6.14 -19.76
CA GLY A 60 -3.90 -7.32 -20.14
C GLY A 60 -4.76 -8.51 -20.49
N ILE A 61 -5.78 -8.81 -19.68
CA ILE A 61 -6.74 -9.90 -19.95
C ILE A 61 -7.51 -9.64 -21.25
N MET A 62 -7.95 -8.40 -21.47
CA MET A 62 -8.65 -8.03 -22.70
C MET A 62 -7.77 -8.26 -23.93
N PHE A 63 -6.51 -7.86 -23.91
CA PHE A 63 -5.56 -8.08 -25.00
C PHE A 63 -5.32 -9.58 -25.26
N THR A 64 -5.08 -10.34 -24.21
CA THR A 64 -4.86 -11.79 -24.31
C THR A 64 -6.09 -12.51 -24.86
N THR A 65 -7.29 -12.17 -24.37
CA THR A 65 -8.54 -12.74 -24.84
C THR A 65 -8.82 -12.33 -26.28
N ALA A 66 -8.61 -11.07 -26.63
CA ALA A 66 -8.78 -10.61 -28.01
C ALA A 66 -7.85 -11.35 -28.98
N ALA A 67 -6.56 -11.51 -28.60
CA ALA A 67 -5.60 -12.26 -29.43
C ALA A 67 -6.00 -13.74 -29.64
N ALA A 68 -6.68 -14.35 -28.66
CA ALA A 68 -7.18 -15.74 -28.77
C ALA A 68 -8.45 -15.84 -29.59
N VAL A 69 -9.37 -14.87 -29.49
CA VAL A 69 -10.71 -14.93 -30.05
C VAL A 69 -10.78 -14.39 -31.49
N VAL A 70 -10.00 -13.34 -31.81
CA VAL A 70 -10.01 -12.71 -33.13
C VAL A 70 -9.79 -13.71 -34.29
N PRO A 71 -8.83 -14.65 -34.24
CA PRO A 71 -8.65 -15.65 -35.32
C PRO A 71 -9.90 -16.51 -35.59
N MET A 72 -10.70 -16.77 -34.53
CA MET A 72 -11.94 -17.58 -34.68
C MET A 72 -12.97 -16.89 -35.57
N PHE A 73 -13.07 -15.56 -35.54
CA PHE A 73 -13.98 -14.81 -36.40
C PHE A 73 -13.60 -14.90 -37.91
N PHE A 74 -12.32 -15.17 -38.17
CA PHE A 74 -11.81 -15.39 -39.54
C PHE A 74 -11.79 -16.86 -39.96
N GLY A 75 -12.39 -17.77 -39.17
CA GLY A 75 -12.47 -19.18 -39.46
C GLY A 75 -11.19 -19.99 -39.25
N TYR A 76 -10.22 -19.41 -38.55
CA TYR A 76 -8.99 -20.11 -38.16
C TYR A 76 -9.13 -20.71 -36.75
N PRO A 77 -8.39 -21.78 -36.44
CA PRO A 77 -8.33 -22.33 -35.08
C PRO A 77 -7.87 -21.29 -34.09
N PRO A 78 -8.35 -21.33 -32.81
CA PRO A 78 -7.89 -20.41 -31.78
C PRO A 78 -6.37 -20.51 -31.61
N LEU A 79 -5.71 -19.38 -31.33
CA LEU A 79 -4.25 -19.27 -31.19
C LEU A 79 -3.44 -19.61 -32.47
N THR A 80 -4.03 -19.57 -33.64
CA THR A 80 -3.28 -19.71 -34.91
C THR A 80 -2.34 -18.51 -35.06
N SER A 81 -1.02 -18.77 -35.11
CA SER A 81 -0.04 -17.76 -35.46
C SER A 81 -0.20 -17.31 -36.89
N SER A 82 -0.84 -16.17 -37.10
CA SER A 82 -0.92 -15.52 -38.41
C SER A 82 0.13 -14.40 -38.44
N TYR A 83 0.92 -14.37 -39.50
CA TYR A 83 1.83 -13.24 -39.76
C TYR A 83 1.02 -12.17 -40.49
N ALA A 84 0.74 -11.08 -39.83
CA ALA A 84 0.19 -9.90 -40.49
C ALA A 84 1.35 -9.08 -41.07
N GLU A 85 1.48 -9.14 -42.41
CA GLU A 85 2.43 -8.30 -43.14
C GLU A 85 1.83 -6.90 -43.29
N PHE A 86 2.33 -5.95 -42.50
CA PHE A 86 2.00 -4.54 -42.70
C PHE A 86 3.17 -3.86 -43.43
N THR A 87 2.94 -3.53 -44.70
CA THR A 87 3.85 -2.67 -45.46
C THR A 87 3.68 -1.23 -45.00
N LEU A 88 4.55 -0.76 -44.11
CA LEU A 88 4.63 0.63 -43.77
C LEU A 88 5.56 1.36 -44.74
N PRO A 89 5.08 2.43 -45.41
CA PRO A 89 5.83 3.09 -46.49
C PRO A 89 7.16 3.74 -46.08
N LEU A 90 7.46 3.82 -44.78
CA LEU A 90 8.71 4.40 -44.25
C LEU A 90 9.67 3.39 -43.61
N ILE A 91 9.24 2.17 -43.25
CA ILE A 91 10.04 1.24 -42.42
C ILE A 91 10.21 -0.13 -43.08
N GLY A 92 9.53 -0.37 -44.21
CA GLY A 92 9.58 -1.65 -44.93
C GLY A 92 8.51 -2.65 -44.44
N GLU A 93 8.66 -3.92 -44.81
CA GLU A 93 7.76 -5.02 -44.40
C GLU A 93 8.01 -5.37 -42.93
N VAL A 94 7.08 -4.99 -42.07
CA VAL A 94 7.10 -5.38 -40.64
C VAL A 94 6.12 -6.54 -40.48
N THR A 95 6.63 -7.74 -40.34
CA THR A 95 5.85 -8.91 -39.98
C THR A 95 5.61 -8.91 -38.48
N VAL A 96 4.38 -8.60 -38.07
CA VAL A 96 3.96 -8.68 -36.67
C VAL A 96 3.23 -10.03 -36.47
N PRO A 97 3.86 -10.98 -35.78
CA PRO A 97 3.17 -12.22 -35.43
C PRO A 97 2.06 -11.94 -34.43
N SER A 98 0.89 -12.52 -34.62
CA SER A 98 -0.26 -12.42 -33.69
C SER A 98 0.13 -12.88 -32.25
N ALA A 99 1.10 -13.76 -32.13
CA ALA A 99 1.70 -14.17 -30.86
C ALA A 99 2.28 -13.01 -30.05
N LEU A 100 2.78 -11.96 -30.70
CA LEU A 100 3.31 -10.78 -30.01
C LEU A 100 2.23 -9.99 -29.28
N VAL A 101 1.01 -9.94 -29.83
CA VAL A 101 -0.14 -9.31 -29.19
C VAL A 101 -0.56 -10.10 -27.95
N PHE A 102 -0.56 -11.43 -28.05
CA PHE A 102 -0.81 -12.31 -26.91
C PHE A 102 0.27 -12.12 -25.82
N ASP A 103 1.53 -12.13 -26.21
CA ASP A 103 2.67 -11.92 -25.30
C ASP A 103 2.63 -10.54 -24.61
N ALA A 104 2.21 -9.49 -25.33
CA ALA A 104 2.00 -8.17 -24.75
C ALA A 104 0.90 -8.19 -23.68
N GLY A 105 -0.18 -8.92 -23.92
CA GLY A 105 -1.24 -9.14 -22.93
C GLY A 105 -0.72 -9.83 -21.67
N VAL A 106 0.05 -10.90 -21.84
CA VAL A 106 0.68 -11.64 -20.72
C VAL A 106 1.66 -10.75 -19.94
N TYR A 107 2.49 -9.98 -20.63
CA TYR A 107 3.39 -9.01 -20.01
C TYR A 107 2.65 -8.02 -19.11
N ILE A 108 1.56 -7.43 -19.63
CA ILE A 108 0.75 -6.46 -18.88
C ILE A 108 0.08 -7.14 -17.67
N ILE A 109 -0.40 -8.37 -17.80
CA ILE A 109 -0.99 -9.12 -16.69
C ILE A 109 0.04 -9.36 -15.59
N VAL A 110 1.25 -9.80 -15.91
CA VAL A 110 2.32 -10.08 -14.94
C VAL A 110 2.72 -8.80 -14.19
N VAL A 111 2.92 -7.71 -14.91
CA VAL A 111 3.24 -6.40 -14.30
C VAL A 111 2.09 -5.92 -13.40
N GLY A 112 0.84 -6.00 -13.89
CA GLY A 112 -0.35 -5.61 -13.15
C GLY A 112 -0.56 -6.46 -11.89
N LEU A 113 -0.28 -7.74 -11.94
CA LEU A 113 -0.37 -8.66 -10.80
C LEU A 113 0.61 -8.25 -9.69
N ILE A 114 1.87 -8.02 -10.04
CA ILE A 114 2.88 -7.59 -9.06
C ILE A 114 2.55 -6.22 -8.47
N MET A 115 2.10 -5.28 -9.29
CA MET A 115 1.60 -3.99 -8.79
C MET A 115 0.45 -4.16 -7.79
N HIS A 116 -0.48 -5.08 -8.08
CA HIS A 116 -1.61 -5.35 -7.18
C HIS A 116 -1.14 -5.94 -5.85
N VAL A 117 -0.20 -6.88 -5.88
CA VAL A 117 0.39 -7.48 -4.68
C VAL A 117 1.12 -6.42 -3.84
N LEU A 118 1.96 -5.59 -4.46
CA LEU A 118 2.67 -4.52 -3.77
C LEU A 118 1.73 -3.48 -3.15
N ALA A 119 0.70 -3.08 -3.89
CA ALA A 119 -0.32 -2.13 -3.39
C ALA A 119 -1.11 -2.72 -2.22
N SER A 120 -1.49 -3.99 -2.27
CA SER A 120 -2.23 -4.65 -1.19
C SER A 120 -1.38 -4.82 0.07
N MET A 121 -0.10 -5.17 -0.06
CA MET A 121 0.84 -5.24 1.06
C MET A 121 1.05 -3.87 1.70
N GLY A 122 1.24 -2.82 0.89
CA GLY A 122 1.37 -1.45 1.41
C GLY A 122 0.14 -1.01 2.20
N ALA A 123 -1.06 -1.27 1.68
CA ALA A 123 -2.30 -0.93 2.37
C ALA A 123 -2.49 -1.70 3.69
N TYR A 124 -2.00 -2.93 3.77
CA TYR A 124 -2.05 -3.72 5.00
C TYR A 124 -1.13 -3.13 6.08
N LEU A 125 0.10 -2.77 5.73
CA LEU A 125 1.06 -2.15 6.65
C LEU A 125 0.58 -0.79 7.18
N ASP A 126 0.01 0.05 6.32
CA ASP A 126 -0.56 1.34 6.72
C ASP A 126 -1.70 1.17 7.74
N ARG A 127 -2.59 0.21 7.51
CA ARG A 127 -3.68 -0.11 8.46
C ARG A 127 -3.16 -0.59 9.81
N GLU A 128 -2.11 -1.38 9.81
CA GLU A 128 -1.49 -1.86 11.05
C GLU A 128 -0.84 -0.72 11.84
N GLU A 129 -0.15 0.19 11.16
CA GLU A 129 0.40 1.41 11.78
C GLU A 129 -0.68 2.31 12.37
N ASP A 130 -1.77 2.56 11.64
CA ASP A 130 -2.86 3.39 12.11
C ASP A 130 -3.55 2.77 13.33
N THR A 131 -3.74 1.46 13.33
CA THR A 131 -4.28 0.72 14.47
C THR A 131 -3.34 0.83 15.69
N ARG A 132 -2.03 0.73 15.49
CA ARG A 132 -1.03 0.92 16.56
C ARG A 132 -1.05 2.35 17.11
N LYS A 133 -1.13 3.35 16.23
CA LYS A 133 -1.23 4.76 16.61
C LYS A 133 -2.52 5.05 17.41
N GLN A 134 -3.65 4.48 16.98
CA GLN A 134 -4.92 4.60 17.72
C GLN A 134 -4.82 3.98 19.11
N ARG A 135 -4.35 2.74 19.22
CA ARG A 135 -4.17 2.08 20.53
C ARG A 135 -3.23 2.86 21.46
N ALA A 136 -2.18 3.47 20.93
CA ALA A 136 -1.28 4.32 21.71
C ALA A 136 -1.98 5.59 22.21
N ARG A 137 -2.81 6.22 21.38
CA ARG A 137 -3.61 7.39 21.74
C ARG A 137 -4.65 7.06 22.82
N ASP A 138 -5.31 5.93 22.70
CA ASP A 138 -6.34 5.49 23.67
C ASP A 138 -5.70 5.19 25.03
N ARG A 139 -4.56 4.50 25.06
CA ARG A 139 -3.78 4.29 26.29
C ARG A 139 -3.32 5.62 26.95
N ALA A 140 -2.89 6.57 26.11
CA ALA A 140 -2.50 7.88 26.62
C ALA A 140 -3.67 8.64 27.25
N ARG A 141 -4.85 8.57 26.64
CA ARG A 141 -6.10 9.15 27.19
C ARG A 141 -6.52 8.47 28.50
N GLU A 142 -6.48 7.16 28.57
CA GLU A 142 -6.78 6.42 29.80
C GLU A 142 -5.84 6.82 30.94
N LEU A 143 -4.54 6.95 30.66
CA LEU A 143 -3.56 7.41 31.65
C LEU A 143 -3.81 8.85 32.10
N GLN A 144 -4.22 9.74 31.20
CA GLN A 144 -4.57 11.11 31.54
C GLN A 144 -5.79 11.16 32.48
N VAL A 145 -6.86 10.45 32.13
CA VAL A 145 -8.06 10.37 32.98
C VAL A 145 -7.72 9.82 34.37
N LYS A 146 -6.97 8.73 34.45
CA LYS A 146 -6.53 8.13 35.70
C LYS A 146 -5.66 9.07 36.54
N ASN A 147 -4.78 9.83 35.89
CA ASN A 147 -3.97 10.84 36.59
C ASN A 147 -4.81 12.00 37.09
N GLU A 148 -5.80 12.46 36.34
CA GLU A 148 -6.73 13.49 36.81
C GLU A 148 -7.58 13.04 37.98
N GLU A 149 -8.11 11.81 37.95
CA GLU A 149 -8.83 11.23 39.08
C GLU A 149 -7.94 11.14 40.33
N ARG A 150 -6.72 10.69 40.16
CA ARG A 150 -5.71 10.65 41.25
C ARG A 150 -5.41 12.04 41.81
N ARG A 151 -5.27 13.04 40.95
CA ARG A 151 -5.09 14.45 41.39
C ARG A 151 -6.31 14.97 42.14
N ARG A 152 -7.53 14.66 41.66
CA ARG A 152 -8.78 15.05 42.34
C ARG A 152 -8.92 14.39 43.71
N SER A 153 -8.61 13.09 43.80
CA SER A 153 -8.67 12.37 45.08
C SER A 153 -7.65 12.92 46.10
N LEU A 154 -6.42 13.21 45.66
CA LEU A 154 -5.39 13.84 46.51
C LEU A 154 -5.78 15.25 46.96
N SER A 155 -6.39 16.04 46.10
CA SER A 155 -6.85 17.39 46.45
C SER A 155 -8.00 17.36 47.43
N ARG A 156 -8.95 16.42 47.31
CA ARG A 156 -10.05 16.19 48.28
C ARG A 156 -9.49 15.77 49.65
N GLY A 157 -8.55 14.83 49.67
CA GLY A 157 -7.90 14.40 50.88
C GLY A 157 -7.13 15.53 51.60
N ARG A 158 -6.44 16.40 50.84
CA ARG A 158 -5.75 17.59 51.38
C ARG A 158 -6.72 18.59 51.99
N ARG A 159 -7.84 18.87 51.32
CA ARG A 159 -8.91 19.76 51.83
C ARG A 159 -9.53 19.22 53.11
N ALA A 160 -9.83 17.92 53.16
CA ALA A 160 -10.37 17.27 54.35
C ALA A 160 -9.43 17.35 55.53
N ARG A 161 -8.12 17.08 55.35
CA ARG A 161 -7.09 17.24 56.41
C ARG A 161 -6.93 18.68 56.89
N PHE A 162 -7.05 19.64 55.96
CA PHE A 162 -6.99 21.06 56.30
C PHE A 162 -8.20 21.48 57.13
N ALA A 163 -9.41 21.08 56.76
CA ALA A 163 -10.64 21.32 57.53
C ALA A 163 -10.58 20.70 58.93
N GLN A 164 -10.08 19.47 59.06
CA GLN A 164 -9.89 18.82 60.38
C GLN A 164 -8.90 19.60 61.26
N ARG A 165 -7.80 20.10 60.70
CA ARG A 165 -6.84 20.92 61.46
C ARG A 165 -7.43 22.24 61.91
N GLN A 166 -8.25 22.90 61.11
CA GLN A 166 -8.96 24.12 61.48
C GLN A 166 -9.97 23.86 62.60
N ALA A 167 -10.75 22.79 62.48
CA ALA A 167 -11.73 22.41 63.53
C ALA A 167 -11.02 22.10 64.85
N ALA A 168 -9.88 21.38 64.82
CA ALA A 168 -9.12 21.10 66.05
C ALA A 168 -8.51 22.36 66.63
N ALA A 169 -8.03 23.31 65.85
CA ALA A 169 -7.52 24.58 66.35
C ALA A 169 -8.61 25.47 66.95
N SER A 170 -9.82 25.52 66.36
CA SER A 170 -10.94 26.27 66.91
C SER A 170 -11.49 25.68 68.22
N GLY A 171 -11.55 24.34 68.30
CA GLY A 171 -11.94 23.65 69.52
C GLY A 171 -10.97 23.92 70.70
N SER A 172 -9.69 23.93 70.47
CA SER A 172 -8.66 24.25 71.45
C SER A 172 -8.71 25.73 71.97
N SER A 173 -9.15 26.64 71.10
CA SER A 173 -9.28 28.05 71.45
C SER A 173 -10.51 28.34 72.32
N ILE A 174 -11.57 27.57 72.18
CA ILE A 174 -12.80 27.64 72.94
C ILE A 174 -12.54 27.08 74.36
N SER A 175 -11.90 25.94 74.50
CA SER A 175 -11.55 25.31 75.77
C SER A 175 -10.61 26.25 76.65
N LYS A 176 -9.63 26.92 76.01
CA LYS A 176 -8.75 27.90 76.72
C LYS A 176 -9.47 29.17 77.12
N ARG A 177 -10.61 29.53 76.52
CA ARG A 177 -11.39 30.69 76.94
C ARG A 177 -12.29 30.34 78.13
N GLU A 178 -12.81 29.12 78.20
CA GLU A 178 -13.59 28.65 79.34
C GLU A 178 -12.73 28.52 80.62
N GLU A 179 -11.51 27.97 80.49
CA GLU A 179 -10.60 27.90 81.64
C GLU A 179 -10.11 29.29 82.19
N ARG A 180 -10.25 30.38 81.38
CA ARG A 180 -9.88 31.74 81.85
C ARG A 180 -11.05 32.52 82.46
N SER A 181 -12.22 32.02 82.43
CA SER A 181 -13.44 32.65 82.91
C SER A 181 -13.92 32.10 84.29
N GLU A 182 -13.25 31.05 84.80
CA GLU A 182 -13.33 30.58 86.19
C GLU A 182 -12.15 31.19 87.00
#